data_ecadef4d5fd7c4daea657f66f37435e8
#
_entry.id   ecadef4d5fd7c4daea657f66f37435e8
#
_cell.length_a   1.000
_cell.length_b   1.000
_cell.length_c   1.000
_cell.angle_alpha   90.00
_cell.angle_beta   90.00
_cell.angle_gamma   90.00
#
_symmetry.space_group_name_H-M   'P 1'
#
loop_
_entity.id
_entity.type
_entity.pdbx_description
1 polymer ?
#
loop_
_entity_poly.entity_id
_entity_poly.type
_entity_poly.pdbx_seq_one_letter_code
_entity_poly.pdbx_strand_id
1 'polypeptide(L)'
;MDNVRIGIVGLGNIGQIHVNNLLEGKVERGVLTAVADAFPDKLPEYEAKGLKTFDSGEALIASGEIDALMIATPHFQHTTLGIAALEVGLHVMVEKPISAHKADAERLVAAAEARPELTFSGMFQMRVEPRYQKIRELVQGGELGDLIRVIWIMTDWFRAEAYYQSSDWR
;
A
#
# COMPACT_ATOMS: atom_id res chain seq x y z
N MET A 1 -21.64 11.12 1.09
CA MET A 1 -20.24 11.09 0.59
C MET A 1 -20.14 9.93 -0.38
N ASP A 2 -19.53 10.14 -1.55
CA ASP A 2 -19.47 9.14 -2.60
C ASP A 2 -18.43 8.06 -2.29
N ASN A 3 -18.56 6.89 -2.90
CA ASN A 3 -17.57 5.84 -2.81
C ASN A 3 -16.30 6.23 -3.57
N VAL A 4 -15.14 5.77 -3.11
CA VAL A 4 -13.84 5.96 -3.76
C VAL A 4 -13.54 4.71 -4.59
N ARG A 5 -13.31 4.88 -5.89
CA ARG A 5 -12.89 3.80 -6.80
C ARG A 5 -11.41 3.54 -6.59
N ILE A 6 -11.08 2.34 -6.15
CA ILE A 6 -9.71 1.95 -5.83
C ILE A 6 -9.18 0.98 -6.88
N GLY A 7 -7.99 1.26 -7.37
CA GLY A 7 -7.18 0.33 -8.16
C GLY A 7 -6.03 -0.23 -7.33
N ILE A 8 -5.68 -1.48 -7.57
CA ILE A 8 -4.51 -2.11 -6.95
C ILE A 8 -3.54 -2.56 -8.02
N VAL A 9 -2.27 -2.17 -7.91
CA VAL A 9 -1.17 -2.66 -8.74
C VAL A 9 -0.26 -3.57 -7.93
N GLY A 10 0.00 -4.78 -8.45
CA GLY A 10 0.78 -5.83 -7.79
C GLY A 10 -0.11 -6.80 -7.03
N LEU A 11 -0.34 -7.98 -7.62
CA LEU A 11 -1.20 -9.05 -7.09
C LEU A 11 -0.38 -10.18 -6.45
N GLY A 12 0.68 -9.78 -5.74
CA GLY A 12 1.43 -10.66 -4.84
C GLY A 12 0.67 -10.91 -3.53
N ASN A 13 1.33 -11.56 -2.56
CA ASN A 13 0.68 -11.93 -1.29
C ASN A 13 -0.02 -10.75 -0.61
N ILE A 14 0.62 -9.59 -0.54
CA ILE A 14 0.03 -8.42 0.13
C ILE A 14 -1.07 -7.77 -0.72
N GLY A 15 -0.89 -7.69 -2.03
CA GLY A 15 -1.91 -7.17 -2.93
C GLY A 15 -3.20 -8.00 -2.87
N GLN A 16 -3.11 -9.33 -2.83
CA GLN A 16 -4.26 -10.22 -2.66
C GLN A 16 -4.99 -9.98 -1.34
N ILE A 17 -4.26 -9.70 -0.24
CA ILE A 17 -4.89 -9.35 1.04
C ILE A 17 -5.71 -8.07 0.91
N HIS A 18 -5.17 -7.05 0.25
CA HIS A 18 -5.88 -5.79 0.02
C HIS A 18 -7.09 -5.97 -0.89
N VAL A 19 -6.95 -6.74 -1.96
CA VAL A 19 -8.07 -7.11 -2.85
C VAL A 19 -9.20 -7.77 -2.04
N ASN A 20 -8.87 -8.77 -1.24
CA ASN A 20 -9.87 -9.48 -0.44
C ASN A 20 -10.56 -8.56 0.58
N ASN A 21 -9.80 -7.69 1.26
CA ASN A 21 -10.38 -6.75 2.22
C ASN A 21 -11.40 -5.79 1.55
N LEU A 22 -11.11 -5.32 0.34
CA LEU A 22 -12.03 -4.47 -0.41
C LEU A 22 -13.25 -5.23 -0.93
N LEU A 23 -13.06 -6.43 -1.49
CA LEU A 23 -14.16 -7.27 -1.97
C LEU A 23 -15.09 -7.75 -0.85
N GLU A 24 -14.56 -7.97 0.34
CA GLU A 24 -15.33 -8.34 1.54
C GLU A 24 -16.00 -7.13 2.23
N GLY A 25 -15.84 -5.92 1.69
CA GLY A 25 -16.45 -4.71 2.25
C GLY A 25 -15.85 -4.25 3.58
N LYS A 26 -14.63 -4.68 3.91
CA LYS A 26 -13.95 -4.27 5.16
C LYS A 26 -13.42 -2.83 5.13
N VAL A 27 -13.41 -2.20 3.97
CA VAL A 27 -12.99 -0.81 3.80
C VAL A 27 -14.22 0.02 3.52
N GLU A 28 -14.63 0.79 4.52
CA GLU A 28 -15.78 1.68 4.39
C GLU A 28 -15.56 2.66 3.23
N ARG A 29 -16.54 2.78 2.33
CA ARG A 29 -16.53 3.64 1.15
C ARG A 29 -15.48 3.30 0.08
N GLY A 30 -14.62 2.31 0.30
CA GLY A 30 -13.68 1.84 -0.73
C GLY A 30 -14.33 0.79 -1.63
N VAL A 31 -14.29 1.01 -2.94
CA VAL A 31 -14.77 0.04 -3.93
C VAL A 31 -13.62 -0.33 -4.85
N LEU A 32 -13.26 -1.60 -4.87
CA LEU A 32 -12.28 -2.11 -5.82
C LEU A 32 -12.92 -2.14 -7.22
N THR A 33 -12.37 -1.38 -8.15
CA THR A 33 -12.86 -1.31 -9.54
C THR A 33 -11.89 -1.93 -10.52
N ALA A 34 -10.59 -1.91 -10.22
CA ALA A 34 -9.57 -2.34 -11.16
C ALA A 34 -8.34 -2.92 -10.45
N VAL A 35 -7.65 -3.82 -11.14
CA VAL A 35 -6.37 -4.40 -10.69
C VAL A 35 -5.37 -4.45 -11.84
N ALA A 36 -4.07 -4.42 -11.48
CA ALA A 36 -2.98 -4.59 -12.45
C ALA A 36 -1.88 -5.51 -11.91
N ASP A 37 -1.32 -6.34 -12.78
CA ASP A 37 -0.12 -7.14 -12.49
C ASP A 37 0.65 -7.39 -13.78
N ALA A 38 1.98 -7.37 -13.72
CA ALA A 38 2.85 -7.67 -14.86
C ALA A 38 2.82 -9.15 -15.31
N PHE A 39 2.19 -10.02 -14.53
CA PHE A 39 1.99 -11.43 -14.87
C PHE A 39 0.53 -11.66 -15.32
N PRO A 40 0.27 -11.72 -16.64
CA PRO A 40 -1.09 -11.80 -17.19
C PRO A 40 -1.89 -13.00 -16.72
N ASP A 41 -1.23 -14.10 -16.38
CA ASP A 41 -1.86 -15.34 -15.94
C ASP A 41 -2.67 -15.17 -14.62
N LYS A 42 -2.43 -14.10 -13.87
CA LYS A 42 -3.18 -13.78 -12.65
C LYS A 42 -4.49 -13.03 -12.92
N LEU A 43 -4.63 -12.38 -14.06
CA LEU A 43 -5.70 -11.43 -14.33
C LEU A 43 -7.09 -12.08 -14.54
N PRO A 44 -7.22 -13.25 -15.19
CA PRO A 44 -8.54 -13.85 -15.49
C PRO A 44 -9.41 -14.11 -14.26
N GLU A 45 -8.81 -14.41 -13.11
CA GLU A 45 -9.60 -14.62 -11.88
C GLU A 45 -10.29 -13.33 -11.39
N TYR A 46 -9.70 -12.17 -11.65
CA TYR A 46 -10.22 -10.87 -11.26
C TYR A 46 -11.26 -10.36 -12.27
N GLU A 47 -11.06 -10.65 -13.56
CA GLU A 47 -12.07 -10.42 -14.59
C GLU A 47 -13.36 -11.19 -14.30
N ALA A 48 -13.23 -12.44 -13.87
CA ALA A 48 -14.38 -13.27 -13.48
C ALA A 48 -15.14 -12.70 -12.26
N LYS A 49 -14.48 -11.87 -11.45
CA LYS A 49 -15.09 -11.12 -10.34
C LYS A 49 -15.68 -9.77 -10.76
N GLY A 50 -15.65 -9.44 -12.07
CA GLY A 50 -16.18 -8.19 -12.62
C GLY A 50 -15.26 -6.98 -12.51
N LEU A 51 -13.98 -7.18 -12.18
CA LEU A 51 -12.99 -6.11 -12.09
C LEU A 51 -12.39 -5.81 -13.48
N LYS A 52 -12.02 -4.56 -13.70
CA LYS A 52 -11.15 -4.20 -14.82
C LYS A 52 -9.73 -4.68 -14.55
N THR A 53 -9.07 -5.23 -15.55
CA THR A 53 -7.70 -5.76 -15.42
C THR A 53 -6.75 -5.07 -16.38
N PHE A 54 -5.51 -4.87 -15.94
CA PHE A 54 -4.46 -4.23 -16.72
C PHE A 54 -3.15 -5.00 -16.54
N ASP A 55 -2.33 -5.03 -17.59
CA ASP A 55 -1.02 -5.71 -17.61
C ASP A 55 0.12 -4.85 -17.04
N SER A 56 -0.15 -3.60 -16.70
CA SER A 56 0.83 -2.67 -16.14
C SER A 56 0.19 -1.64 -15.21
N GLY A 57 0.97 -1.11 -14.28
CA GLY A 57 0.54 -0.04 -13.39
C GLY A 57 0.24 1.25 -14.15
N GLU A 58 1.04 1.53 -15.18
CA GLU A 58 0.88 2.69 -16.05
C GLU A 58 -0.44 2.65 -16.83
N ALA A 59 -0.83 1.49 -17.34
CA ALA A 59 -2.11 1.32 -18.01
C ALA A 59 -3.29 1.52 -17.05
N LEU A 60 -3.19 1.00 -15.82
CA LEU A 60 -4.19 1.24 -14.77
C LEU A 60 -4.28 2.72 -14.40
N ILE A 61 -3.16 3.42 -14.22
CA ILE A 61 -3.10 4.85 -13.91
C ILE A 61 -3.78 5.69 -15.00
N ALA A 62 -3.54 5.36 -16.26
CA ALA A 62 -4.09 6.08 -17.40
C ALA A 62 -5.56 5.73 -17.72
N SER A 63 -6.14 4.75 -17.07
CA SER A 63 -7.43 4.15 -17.45
C SER A 63 -8.65 5.03 -17.19
N GLY A 64 -8.60 5.94 -16.21
CA GLY A 64 -9.78 6.69 -15.73
C GLY A 64 -10.76 5.86 -14.89
N GLU A 65 -10.43 4.61 -14.59
CA GLU A 65 -11.31 3.68 -13.85
C GLU A 65 -11.20 3.82 -12.33
N ILE A 66 -10.24 4.61 -11.83
CA ILE A 66 -9.91 4.71 -10.41
C ILE A 66 -9.79 6.17 -9.94
N ASP A 67 -10.05 6.41 -8.67
CA ASP A 67 -9.83 7.68 -7.97
C ASP A 67 -8.58 7.59 -7.06
N ALA A 68 -8.24 6.37 -6.63
CA ALA A 68 -7.10 6.10 -5.77
C ALA A 68 -6.34 4.86 -6.23
N LEU A 69 -5.01 4.93 -6.19
CA LEU A 69 -4.12 3.82 -6.50
C LEU A 69 -3.49 3.27 -5.21
N MET A 70 -3.61 1.97 -5.00
CA MET A 70 -2.83 1.23 -4.00
C MET A 70 -1.69 0.49 -4.69
N ILE A 71 -0.45 0.77 -4.28
CA ILE A 71 0.76 0.20 -4.87
C ILE A 71 1.29 -0.90 -3.95
N ALA A 72 1.24 -2.15 -4.45
CA ALA A 72 1.68 -3.36 -3.75
C ALA A 72 2.71 -4.17 -4.57
N THR A 73 3.42 -3.48 -5.47
CA THR A 73 4.49 -4.02 -6.32
C THR A 73 5.80 -4.23 -5.54
N PRO A 74 6.86 -4.78 -6.15
CA PRO A 74 8.21 -4.70 -5.61
C PRO A 74 8.67 -3.26 -5.40
N HIS A 75 9.49 -3.03 -4.37
CA HIS A 75 9.80 -1.72 -3.81
C HIS A 75 10.38 -0.69 -4.80
N PHE A 76 11.12 -1.16 -5.82
CA PHE A 76 11.74 -0.29 -6.84
C PHE A 76 10.71 0.42 -7.74
N GLN A 77 9.48 -0.09 -7.82
CA GLN A 77 8.42 0.51 -8.62
C GLN A 77 7.57 1.54 -7.83
N HIS A 78 7.67 1.56 -6.50
CA HIS A 78 6.83 2.40 -5.65
C HIS A 78 6.93 3.87 -6.01
N THR A 79 8.16 4.38 -6.20
CA THR A 79 8.39 5.79 -6.51
C THR A 79 7.85 6.18 -7.87
N THR A 80 8.15 5.41 -8.90
CA THR A 80 7.74 5.74 -10.29
C THR A 80 6.23 5.69 -10.45
N LEU A 81 5.58 4.65 -9.96
CA LEU A 81 4.13 4.51 -10.01
C LEU A 81 3.44 5.55 -9.13
N GLY A 82 3.99 5.83 -7.93
CA GLY A 82 3.42 6.82 -7.03
C GLY A 82 3.45 8.23 -7.61
N ILE A 83 4.57 8.64 -8.19
CA ILE A 83 4.70 9.95 -8.85
C ILE A 83 3.75 10.04 -10.05
N ALA A 84 3.74 9.02 -10.93
CA ALA A 84 2.87 9.01 -12.10
C ALA A 84 1.38 9.10 -11.71
N ALA A 85 0.96 8.41 -10.64
CA ALA A 85 -0.41 8.49 -10.15
C ALA A 85 -0.77 9.89 -9.61
N LEU A 86 0.12 10.50 -8.82
CA LEU A 86 -0.06 11.86 -8.31
C LEU A 86 -0.13 12.90 -9.44
N GLU A 87 0.69 12.76 -10.48
CA GLU A 87 0.71 13.67 -11.63
C GLU A 87 -0.62 13.70 -12.38
N VAL A 88 -1.31 12.56 -12.50
CA VAL A 88 -2.63 12.49 -13.15
C VAL A 88 -3.81 12.75 -12.21
N GLY A 89 -3.54 13.09 -10.94
CA GLY A 89 -4.58 13.49 -9.98
C GLY A 89 -5.19 12.34 -9.18
N LEU A 90 -4.53 11.20 -9.07
CA LEU A 90 -4.98 10.09 -8.23
C LEU A 90 -4.47 10.23 -6.79
N HIS A 91 -5.32 9.87 -5.82
CA HIS A 91 -4.86 9.60 -4.46
C HIS A 91 -3.98 8.35 -4.44
N VAL A 92 -2.96 8.32 -3.57
CA VAL A 92 -1.98 7.23 -3.55
C VAL A 92 -1.82 6.63 -2.16
N MET A 93 -1.90 5.32 -2.07
CA MET A 93 -1.42 4.53 -0.94
C MET A 93 -0.33 3.59 -1.42
N VAL A 94 0.85 3.64 -0.79
CA VAL A 94 1.98 2.80 -1.15
C VAL A 94 2.33 1.84 -0.02
N GLU A 95 2.60 0.58 -0.36
CA GLU A 95 3.11 -0.40 0.60
C GLU A 95 4.47 0.00 1.16
N LYS A 96 4.76 -0.50 2.35
CA LYS A 96 6.07 -0.28 3.00
C LYS A 96 7.15 -1.20 2.37
N PRO A 97 8.38 -0.71 2.29
CA PRO A 97 8.81 0.67 2.51
C PRO A 97 8.30 1.61 1.42
N ILE A 98 8.20 2.90 1.69
CA ILE A 98 7.74 3.90 0.70
C ILE A 98 8.56 3.82 -0.59
N SER A 99 9.86 3.54 -0.47
CA SER A 99 10.76 3.28 -1.60
C SER A 99 11.94 2.41 -1.16
N ALA A 100 12.67 1.84 -2.12
CA ALA A 100 13.90 1.09 -1.88
C ALA A 100 15.07 1.98 -1.44
N HIS A 101 15.10 3.24 -1.89
CA HIS A 101 16.18 4.20 -1.61
C HIS A 101 15.64 5.50 -1.02
N LYS A 102 16.42 6.11 -0.11
CA LYS A 102 16.05 7.36 0.55
C LYS A 102 15.78 8.49 -0.46
N ALA A 103 16.65 8.68 -1.44
CA ALA A 103 16.50 9.73 -2.45
C ALA A 103 15.21 9.57 -3.26
N ASP A 104 14.81 8.33 -3.57
CA ASP A 104 13.57 8.04 -4.27
C ASP A 104 12.35 8.27 -3.38
N ALA A 105 12.45 7.94 -2.09
CA ALA A 105 11.39 8.27 -1.14
C ALA A 105 11.21 9.79 -1.01
N GLU A 106 12.29 10.55 -0.94
CA GLU A 106 12.26 12.02 -0.91
C GLU A 106 11.60 12.60 -2.17
N ARG A 107 11.89 12.06 -3.36
CA ARG A 107 11.22 12.43 -4.61
C ARG A 107 9.71 12.18 -4.59
N LEU A 108 9.30 11.01 -4.09
CA LEU A 108 7.88 10.67 -3.99
C LEU A 108 7.15 11.57 -2.99
N VAL A 109 7.76 11.85 -1.84
CA VAL A 109 7.21 12.77 -0.84
C VAL A 109 7.09 14.18 -1.41
N ALA A 110 8.12 14.68 -2.10
CA ALA A 110 8.08 16.00 -2.75
C ALA A 110 6.96 16.09 -3.81
N ALA A 111 6.73 15.03 -4.59
CA ALA A 111 5.63 14.98 -5.54
C ALA A 111 4.25 15.03 -4.84
N ALA A 112 4.13 14.37 -3.70
CA ALA A 112 2.90 14.42 -2.89
C ALA A 112 2.68 15.80 -2.25
N GLU A 113 3.74 16.43 -1.73
CA GLU A 113 3.68 17.79 -1.16
C GLU A 113 3.32 18.87 -2.19
N ALA A 114 3.69 18.65 -3.46
CA ALA A 114 3.30 19.52 -4.58
C ALA A 114 1.81 19.39 -4.96
N ARG A 115 1.10 18.42 -4.44
CA ARG A 115 -0.31 18.11 -4.72
C ARG A 115 -1.13 18.00 -3.43
N PRO A 116 -1.24 19.10 -2.63
CA PRO A 116 -1.87 19.08 -1.32
C PRO A 116 -3.37 18.72 -1.34
N GLU A 117 -4.01 18.80 -2.48
CA GLU A 117 -5.38 18.35 -2.70
C GLU A 117 -5.53 16.83 -2.75
N LEU A 118 -4.43 16.10 -2.97
CA LEU A 118 -4.42 14.64 -3.03
C LEU A 118 -3.99 14.03 -1.70
N THR A 119 -4.55 12.88 -1.40
CA THR A 119 -4.12 12.08 -0.25
C THR A 119 -2.97 11.17 -0.65
N PHE A 120 -1.84 11.30 0.04
CA PHE A 120 -0.73 10.35 -0.04
C PHE A 120 -0.53 9.65 1.30
N SER A 121 -0.42 8.32 1.30
CA SER A 121 -0.23 7.52 2.50
C SER A 121 0.71 6.34 2.29
N GLY A 122 1.55 6.06 3.28
CA GLY A 122 2.31 4.82 3.37
C GLY A 122 1.57 3.78 4.23
N MET A 123 1.57 2.53 3.81
CA MET A 123 0.93 1.41 4.53
C MET A 123 1.77 1.00 5.75
N PHE A 124 1.75 1.82 6.80
CA PHE A 124 2.38 1.52 8.08
C PHE A 124 1.34 0.96 9.07
N GLN A 125 0.87 -0.26 8.79
CA GLN A 125 -0.23 -0.91 9.51
C GLN A 125 -0.04 -0.93 11.03
N MET A 126 1.20 -0.99 11.51
CA MET A 126 1.50 -0.97 12.95
C MET A 126 1.04 0.33 13.64
N ARG A 127 0.94 1.45 12.89
CA ARG A 127 0.50 2.74 13.45
C ARG A 127 -0.99 2.79 13.75
N VAL A 128 -1.78 1.94 13.12
CA VAL A 128 -3.24 1.87 13.30
C VAL A 128 -3.68 0.65 14.11
N GLU A 129 -2.75 -0.22 14.45
CA GLU A 129 -3.03 -1.40 15.26
C GLU A 129 -3.22 -0.99 16.73
N PRO A 130 -4.32 -1.41 17.40
CA PRO A 130 -4.73 -0.89 18.71
C PRO A 130 -3.67 -0.98 19.82
N ARG A 131 -2.86 -2.05 19.82
CA ARG A 131 -1.77 -2.21 20.81
C ARG A 131 -0.74 -1.08 20.72
N TYR A 132 -0.32 -0.76 19.49
CA TYR A 132 0.69 0.29 19.25
C TYR A 132 0.10 1.69 19.44
N GLN A 133 -1.18 1.87 19.14
CA GLN A 133 -1.89 3.11 19.47
C GLN A 133 -1.91 3.33 20.98
N LYS A 134 -2.19 2.29 21.77
CA LYS A 134 -2.17 2.40 23.25
C LYS A 134 -0.77 2.69 23.79
N ILE A 135 0.27 2.03 23.26
CA ILE A 135 1.66 2.34 23.62
C ILE A 135 1.99 3.81 23.32
N ARG A 136 1.61 4.28 22.14
CA ARG A 136 1.81 5.69 21.76
C ARG A 136 1.10 6.65 22.70
N GLU A 137 -0.14 6.37 23.04
CA GLU A 137 -0.94 7.16 24.01
C GLU A 137 -0.22 7.28 25.36
N LEU A 138 0.21 6.16 25.94
CA LEU A 138 0.90 6.12 27.23
C LEU A 138 2.22 6.90 27.20
N VAL A 139 2.99 6.74 26.12
CA VAL A 139 4.28 7.45 25.95
C VAL A 139 4.07 8.95 25.78
N GLN A 140 3.17 9.35 24.88
CA GLN A 140 2.93 10.76 24.58
C GLN A 140 2.12 11.48 25.66
N GLY A 141 1.28 10.74 26.41
CA GLY A 141 0.54 11.26 27.56
C GLY A 141 1.41 11.54 28.78
N GLY A 142 2.68 11.14 28.76
CA GLY A 142 3.61 11.36 29.86
C GLY A 142 3.42 10.40 31.05
N GLU A 143 2.55 9.42 30.94
CA GLU A 143 2.28 8.45 32.04
C GLU A 143 3.51 7.63 32.44
N LEU A 144 4.47 7.47 31.50
CA LEU A 144 5.72 6.74 31.75
C LEU A 144 6.88 7.66 32.16
N GLY A 145 6.64 8.98 32.27
CA GLY A 145 7.68 9.96 32.53
C GLY A 145 8.72 10.01 31.40
N ASP A 146 9.95 10.40 31.74
CA ASP A 146 11.06 10.44 30.77
C ASP A 146 11.52 9.04 30.41
N LEU A 147 11.53 8.71 29.12
CA LEU A 147 11.99 7.41 28.64
C LEU A 147 13.51 7.31 28.69
N ILE A 148 14.04 6.48 29.60
CA ILE A 148 15.48 6.27 29.75
C ILE A 148 15.96 5.09 28.89
N ARG A 149 15.13 4.06 28.73
CA ARG A 149 15.46 2.87 27.93
C ARG A 149 14.23 2.27 27.30
N VAL A 150 14.33 1.90 26.04
CA VAL A 150 13.34 1.08 25.32
C VAL A 150 14.00 -0.21 24.87
N ILE A 151 13.41 -1.37 25.21
CA ILE A 151 13.84 -2.68 24.74
C ILE A 151 12.65 -3.31 24.02
N TRP A 152 12.88 -3.71 22.78
CA TRP A 152 11.89 -4.39 21.95
C TRP A 152 12.33 -5.81 21.67
N ILE A 153 11.59 -6.80 22.18
CA ILE A 153 11.83 -8.22 21.92
C ILE A 153 10.57 -8.80 21.28
N MET A 154 10.72 -9.35 20.09
CA MET A 154 9.62 -9.97 19.33
C MET A 154 10.05 -11.38 18.91
N THR A 155 9.37 -12.40 19.43
CA THR A 155 9.74 -13.82 19.27
C THR A 155 8.64 -14.65 18.61
N ASP A 156 7.56 -14.02 18.18
CA ASP A 156 6.36 -14.64 17.63
C ASP A 156 6.40 -14.83 16.10
N TRP A 157 7.51 -14.43 15.44
CA TRP A 157 7.58 -14.46 14.00
C TRP A 157 8.68 -15.38 13.48
N PHE A 158 8.29 -16.61 13.13
CA PHE A 158 9.17 -17.56 12.44
C PHE A 158 8.93 -17.50 10.92
N ARG A 159 10.03 -17.50 10.15
CA ARG A 159 10.00 -17.60 8.69
C ARG A 159 10.81 -18.80 8.24
N ALA A 160 10.11 -19.79 7.67
CA ALA A 160 10.77 -20.97 7.10
C ALA A 160 11.60 -20.60 5.85
N GLU A 161 12.55 -21.45 5.49
CA GLU A 161 13.38 -21.30 4.28
C GLU A 161 12.53 -21.09 3.01
N ALA A 162 11.41 -21.80 2.89
CA ALA A 162 10.48 -21.65 1.79
C ALA A 162 9.93 -20.20 1.62
N TYR A 163 9.90 -19.42 2.70
CA TYR A 163 9.53 -18.01 2.61
C TYR A 163 10.57 -17.22 1.82
N TYR A 164 11.86 -17.45 2.09
CA TYR A 164 12.96 -16.73 1.41
C TYR A 164 13.10 -17.16 -0.04
N GLN A 165 12.78 -18.43 -0.35
CA GLN A 165 12.80 -18.97 -1.71
C GLN A 165 11.59 -18.58 -2.56
N SER A 166 10.55 -17.98 -1.96
CA SER A 166 9.28 -17.68 -2.66
C SER A 166 9.33 -16.42 -3.54
N SER A 167 10.45 -15.69 -3.57
CA SER A 167 10.58 -14.48 -4.39
C SER A 167 12.01 -13.94 -4.36
N ASP A 168 12.48 -13.46 -5.50
CA ASP A 168 13.86 -12.98 -5.72
C ASP A 168 14.23 -11.73 -4.91
N TRP A 169 13.27 -11.01 -4.36
CA TRP A 169 13.52 -9.79 -3.58
C TRP A 169 13.65 -10.04 -2.06
N ARG A 170 13.55 -11.28 -1.58
CA ARG A 170 13.55 -11.65 -0.15
C ARG A 170 14.91 -12.09 0.38
#